data_8cc969d14e8ea603a1359c0873c18c6c
#
_entry.id   8cc969d14e8ea603a1359c0873c18c6c
#
_cell.length_a   1.000
_cell.length_b   1.000
_cell.length_c   1.000
_cell.angle_alpha   90.00
_cell.angle_beta   90.00
_cell.angle_gamma   90.00
#
_symmetry.space_group_name_H-M   'P 1'
#
loop_
_entity.id
_entity.type
_entity.pdbx_description
1 polymer ?
#
loop_
_entity_poly.entity_id
_entity_poly.type
_entity_poly.pdbx_seq_one_letter_code
_entity_poly.pdbx_strand_id
1 'polypeptide(L)'
;EALGGRMEHVMSPYQVQFLSGSADNLLRKIQVGQKHVMQVPQWFGETVGFWNGNTLIAWTANVQGWTLSHSMFEFSSSLEVIEVFRPSADGTTVTVEATFYDPEAFTEPLHTVTPWERRFDPDSDTRHMFVECRVQSTIINGPDGRPTQLTPLDPGYVDYFGRPWAQNWEEHFEQGWEKPAE
;
A
#
# COMPACT_ATOMS: atom_id res chain seq x y z
N GLU A 1 -5.55 -0.62 8.49
CA GLU A 1 -5.53 -1.94 7.86
C GLU A 1 -4.28 -2.65 8.30
N ALA A 2 -4.44 -3.80 8.95
CA ALA A 2 -3.36 -4.76 9.10
C ALA A 2 -3.07 -5.30 7.70
N LEU A 3 -2.34 -4.54 6.91
CA LEU A 3 -1.94 -4.91 5.57
C LEU A 3 -1.00 -6.09 5.71
N GLY A 4 -1.51 -7.30 5.52
CA GLY A 4 -0.77 -8.55 5.52
C GLY A 4 0.18 -8.67 4.33
N GLY A 5 0.88 -7.59 3.99
CA GLY A 5 1.82 -7.48 2.91
C GLY A 5 3.21 -7.07 3.38
N ARG A 6 4.20 -7.25 2.55
CA ARG A 6 5.54 -6.70 2.77
C ARG A 6 5.47 -5.18 2.77
N MET A 7 6.04 -4.56 3.80
CA MET A 7 6.21 -3.12 3.86
C MET A 7 7.68 -2.76 3.96
N GLU A 8 8.08 -1.75 3.22
CA GLU A 8 9.37 -1.11 3.37
C GLU A 8 9.22 0.13 4.23
N HIS A 9 10.20 0.35 5.09
CA HIS A 9 10.21 1.50 5.99
C HIS A 9 11.39 2.39 5.65
N VAL A 10 11.11 3.65 5.38
CA VAL A 10 12.14 4.67 5.19
C VAL A 10 12.03 5.68 6.31
N MET A 11 13.13 5.87 7.04
CA MET A 11 13.18 6.78 8.17
C MET A 11 14.11 7.95 7.88
N SER A 12 13.64 9.14 8.19
CA SER A 12 14.42 10.37 8.24
C SER A 12 14.22 11.06 9.61
N PRO A 13 14.99 12.07 9.99
CA PRO A 13 14.79 12.77 11.25
C PRO A 13 13.39 13.39 11.42
N TYR A 14 12.71 13.68 10.31
CA TYR A 14 11.43 14.40 10.32
C TYR A 14 10.25 13.57 9.83
N GLN A 15 10.50 12.37 9.32
CA GLN A 15 9.46 11.59 8.69
C GLN A 15 9.76 10.09 8.72
N VAL A 16 8.74 9.29 9.01
CA VAL A 16 8.75 7.84 8.79
C VAL A 16 7.78 7.54 7.66
N GLN A 17 8.23 6.78 6.66
CA GLN A 17 7.42 6.39 5.52
C GLN A 17 7.25 4.87 5.52
N PHE A 18 6.04 4.43 5.23
CA PHE A 18 5.68 3.04 5.00
C PHE A 18 5.28 2.91 3.53
N LEU A 19 5.96 2.02 2.83
CA LEU A 19 5.69 1.73 1.42
C LEU A 19 5.26 0.28 1.30
N SER A 20 4.19 0.04 0.57
CA SER A 20 3.74 -1.30 0.23
C SER A 20 3.34 -1.35 -1.24
N GLY A 21 3.86 -2.34 -1.97
CA GLY A 21 3.46 -2.63 -3.35
C GLY A 21 2.27 -3.56 -3.46
N SER A 22 1.75 -4.05 -2.33
CA SER A 22 0.61 -4.96 -2.32
C SER A 22 -0.66 -4.19 -2.62
N ALA A 23 -1.25 -4.46 -3.77
CA ALA A 23 -2.55 -3.98 -4.24
C ALA A 23 -2.68 -2.45 -4.45
N ASP A 24 -2.24 -1.63 -3.52
CA ASP A 24 -2.65 -0.22 -3.46
C ASP A 24 -1.52 0.77 -3.69
N ASN A 25 -0.27 0.31 -3.91
CA ASN A 25 0.90 1.19 -3.96
C ASN A 25 0.92 2.18 -2.77
N LEU A 26 0.67 1.65 -1.57
CA LEU A 26 0.51 2.43 -0.37
C LEU A 26 1.79 3.21 -0.07
N LEU A 27 1.63 4.51 0.08
CA LEU A 27 2.62 5.39 0.67
C LEU A 27 1.98 6.11 1.86
N ARG A 28 2.30 5.69 3.07
CA ARG A 28 1.88 6.36 4.29
C ARG A 28 3.06 7.10 4.88
N LYS A 29 2.81 8.32 5.36
CA LYS A 29 3.84 9.20 5.94
C LYS A 29 3.42 9.59 7.35
N ILE A 30 4.33 9.42 8.31
CA ILE A 30 4.22 9.96 9.66
C ILE A 30 5.15 11.17 9.76
N GLN A 31 4.59 12.35 10.01
CA GLN A 31 5.35 13.58 10.18
C GLN A 31 5.85 13.68 11.64
N VAL A 32 7.15 13.51 11.85
CA VAL A 32 7.72 13.46 13.20
C VAL A 32 7.94 14.87 13.75
N GLY A 33 7.44 15.11 14.97
CA GLY A 33 7.57 16.39 15.66
C GLY A 33 6.74 17.52 15.05
N GLN A 34 5.77 17.20 14.19
CA GLN A 34 4.86 18.15 13.56
C GLN A 34 3.48 18.13 14.23
N LYS A 35 2.65 19.09 13.86
CA LYS A 35 1.23 19.16 14.22
C LYS A 35 0.37 18.88 12.99
N HIS A 36 -0.87 18.48 13.21
CA HIS A 36 -1.86 18.44 12.15
C HIS A 36 -2.07 19.85 11.56
N VAL A 37 -2.03 19.94 10.25
CA VAL A 37 -2.26 21.20 9.50
C VAL A 37 -3.34 21.07 8.44
N MET A 38 -3.70 19.85 8.05
CA MET A 38 -4.72 19.59 7.05
C MET A 38 -6.11 19.90 7.62
N GLN A 39 -6.90 20.66 6.85
CA GLN A 39 -8.27 21.03 7.23
C GLN A 39 -9.33 20.27 6.41
N VAL A 40 -8.89 19.56 5.38
CA VAL A 40 -9.77 18.77 4.52
C VAL A 40 -9.46 17.30 4.71
N PRO A 41 -10.46 16.45 4.93
CA PRO A 41 -10.27 15.02 5.06
C PRO A 41 -9.49 14.44 3.88
N GLN A 42 -8.55 13.56 4.18
CA GLN A 42 -7.70 12.87 3.23
C GLN A 42 -8.03 11.38 3.24
N TRP A 43 -7.74 10.68 2.15
CA TRP A 43 -7.99 9.25 2.04
C TRP A 43 -7.36 8.43 3.17
N PHE A 44 -6.09 8.69 3.48
CA PHE A 44 -5.37 8.06 4.61
C PHE A 44 -5.25 8.96 5.83
N GLY A 45 -5.95 10.09 5.84
CA GLY A 45 -5.80 11.09 6.89
C GLY A 45 -4.43 11.78 6.86
N GLU A 46 -4.20 12.53 7.92
CA GLU A 46 -2.90 13.13 8.21
C GLU A 46 -2.34 12.46 9.46
N THR A 47 -1.12 11.94 9.38
CA THR A 47 -0.47 11.29 10.52
C THR A 47 0.72 12.12 10.99
N VAL A 48 0.69 12.51 12.25
CA VAL A 48 1.81 13.12 12.97
C VAL A 48 2.33 12.15 14.03
N GLY A 49 3.54 12.34 14.53
CA GLY A 49 4.07 11.46 15.55
C GLY A 49 5.29 12.03 16.26
N PHE A 50 5.74 11.31 17.25
CA PHE A 50 6.95 11.62 18.00
C PHE A 50 7.62 10.34 18.52
N TRP A 51 8.91 10.46 18.81
CA TRP A 51 9.67 9.39 19.43
C TRP A 51 9.70 9.54 20.96
N ASN A 52 9.39 8.44 21.64
CA ASN A 52 9.62 8.29 23.07
C ASN A 52 10.64 7.17 23.29
N GLY A 53 11.91 7.55 23.42
CA GLY A 53 12.99 6.58 23.34
C GLY A 53 13.05 5.92 21.96
N ASN A 54 12.93 4.60 21.92
CA ASN A 54 12.86 3.81 20.69
C ASN A 54 11.43 3.49 20.21
N THR A 55 10.43 4.02 20.90
CA THR A 55 9.02 3.81 20.57
C THR A 55 8.51 5.00 19.74
N LEU A 56 7.95 4.71 18.57
CA LEU A 56 7.26 5.72 17.78
C LEU A 56 5.78 5.74 18.18
N ILE A 57 5.26 6.91 18.51
CA ILE A 57 3.85 7.14 18.77
C ILE A 57 3.31 8.01 17.65
N ALA A 58 2.26 7.55 17.00
CA ALA A 58 1.64 8.23 15.88
C ALA A 58 0.16 8.50 16.15
N TRP A 59 -0.32 9.64 15.66
CA TRP A 59 -1.72 10.04 15.72
C TRP A 59 -2.18 10.42 14.33
N THR A 60 -3.18 9.71 13.83
CA THR A 60 -3.84 9.97 12.55
C THR A 60 -5.19 10.63 12.80
N ALA A 61 -5.46 11.70 12.09
CA ALA A 61 -6.75 12.41 12.08
C ALA A 61 -7.07 12.87 10.65
N ASN A 62 -8.19 13.57 10.46
CA ASN A 62 -8.63 14.09 9.16
C ASN A 62 -8.77 13.00 8.09
N VAL A 63 -9.26 11.83 8.49
CA VAL A 63 -9.53 10.71 7.58
C VAL A 63 -10.85 10.97 6.85
N GLN A 64 -10.90 10.70 5.57
CA GLN A 64 -12.17 10.69 4.84
C GLN A 64 -12.98 9.46 5.25
N GLY A 65 -14.19 9.66 5.74
CA GLY A 65 -15.09 8.57 6.14
C GLY A 65 -15.34 7.61 4.97
N TRP A 66 -15.25 6.32 5.24
CA TRP A 66 -15.38 5.25 4.26
C TRP A 66 -15.69 3.91 4.91
N THR A 67 -15.75 2.89 4.08
CA THR A 67 -15.95 1.51 4.50
C THR A 67 -14.60 0.80 4.61
N LEU A 68 -14.33 0.19 5.76
CA LEU A 68 -13.16 -0.66 5.93
C LEU A 68 -13.46 -2.04 5.32
N SER A 69 -12.59 -2.47 4.40
CA SER A 69 -12.56 -3.83 3.82
C SER A 69 -13.92 -4.50 3.55
N HIS A 70 -14.29 -4.58 2.29
CA HIS A 70 -15.46 -5.35 1.83
C HIS A 70 -16.80 -5.01 2.55
N SER A 71 -17.01 -3.75 2.92
CA SER A 71 -18.21 -3.26 3.59
C SER A 71 -18.49 -3.90 4.97
N MET A 72 -17.46 -4.42 5.63
CA MET A 72 -17.63 -5.04 6.95
C MET A 72 -17.64 -4.04 8.09
N PHE A 73 -16.92 -2.92 7.95
CA PHE A 73 -16.87 -1.84 8.92
C PHE A 73 -16.96 -0.50 8.22
N GLU A 74 -17.77 0.37 8.75
CA GLU A 74 -17.82 1.77 8.33
C GLU A 74 -17.16 2.62 9.40
N PHE A 75 -16.45 3.66 8.95
CA PHE A 75 -15.90 4.68 9.82
C PHE A 75 -16.25 6.07 9.28
N SER A 76 -16.40 7.01 10.18
CA SER A 76 -16.75 8.39 9.85
C SER A 76 -15.51 9.25 9.62
N SER A 77 -15.73 10.51 9.26
CA SER A 77 -14.64 11.50 9.20
C SER A 77 -14.18 11.97 10.59
N SER A 78 -14.84 11.52 11.65
CA SER A 78 -14.43 11.73 13.05
C SER A 78 -13.44 10.68 13.54
N LEU A 79 -13.03 9.74 12.68
CA LEU A 79 -12.05 8.73 13.03
C LEU A 79 -10.72 9.35 13.39
N GLU A 80 -10.22 9.01 14.57
CA GLU A 80 -8.84 9.24 15.00
C GLU A 80 -8.18 7.91 15.36
N VAL A 81 -6.90 7.76 15.04
CA VAL A 81 -6.15 6.54 15.33
C VAL A 81 -4.86 6.89 16.06
N ILE A 82 -4.68 6.27 17.23
CA ILE A 82 -3.40 6.31 17.96
C ILE A 82 -2.69 4.99 17.74
N GLU A 83 -1.44 5.05 17.27
CA GLU A 83 -0.61 3.88 17.05
C GLU A 83 0.69 3.98 17.83
N VAL A 84 1.10 2.86 18.37
CA VAL A 84 2.34 2.75 19.13
C VAL A 84 3.19 1.64 18.56
N PHE A 85 4.34 1.99 18.00
CA PHE A 85 5.28 1.08 17.36
C PHE A 85 6.42 0.80 18.33
N ARG A 86 6.49 -0.42 18.86
CA ARG A 86 7.53 -0.86 19.81
C ARG A 86 8.42 -1.91 19.19
N PRO A 87 9.66 -1.59 18.83
CA PRO A 87 10.61 -2.60 18.41
C PRO A 87 11.01 -3.52 19.58
N SER A 88 11.22 -4.79 19.29
CA SER A 88 11.84 -5.73 20.20
C SER A 88 13.31 -5.36 20.45
N ALA A 89 13.87 -5.85 21.57
CA ALA A 89 15.25 -5.54 21.95
C ALA A 89 16.29 -6.04 20.92
N ASP A 90 15.98 -7.14 20.22
CA ASP A 90 16.82 -7.73 19.17
C ASP A 90 16.57 -7.12 17.78
N GLY A 91 15.57 -6.24 17.65
CA GLY A 91 15.22 -5.57 16.39
C GLY A 91 14.58 -6.48 15.34
N THR A 92 14.15 -7.68 15.70
CA THR A 92 13.52 -8.63 14.76
C THR A 92 12.03 -8.40 14.59
N THR A 93 11.39 -7.78 15.57
CA THR A 93 9.94 -7.58 15.58
C THR A 93 9.59 -6.15 15.98
N VAL A 94 8.51 -5.63 15.43
CA VAL A 94 7.86 -4.40 15.90
C VAL A 94 6.43 -4.75 16.30
N THR A 95 6.09 -4.56 17.58
CA THR A 95 4.69 -4.65 18.01
C THR A 95 3.99 -3.31 17.70
N VAL A 96 2.91 -3.39 16.95
CA VAL A 96 2.06 -2.25 16.64
C VAL A 96 0.77 -2.37 17.43
N GLU A 97 0.54 -1.47 18.38
CA GLU A 97 -0.73 -1.31 19.07
C GLU A 97 -1.48 -0.16 18.40
N ALA A 98 -2.71 -0.37 17.99
CA ALA A 98 -3.54 0.66 17.41
C ALA A 98 -4.87 0.77 18.16
N THR A 99 -5.27 2.00 18.47
CA THR A 99 -6.58 2.31 19.04
C THR A 99 -7.32 3.27 18.13
N PHE A 100 -8.52 2.87 17.74
CA PHE A 100 -9.38 3.60 16.83
C PHE A 100 -10.50 4.26 17.63
N TYR A 101 -10.62 5.55 17.53
CA TYR A 101 -11.65 6.36 18.15
C TYR A 101 -12.55 6.93 17.05
N ASP A 102 -13.79 6.53 17.03
CA ASP A 102 -14.80 7.07 16.11
C ASP A 102 -16.16 7.07 16.82
N PRO A 103 -16.53 8.17 17.48
CA PRO A 103 -17.75 8.23 18.27
C PRO A 103 -19.04 8.18 17.43
N GLU A 104 -18.94 8.35 16.11
CA GLU A 104 -20.08 8.25 15.21
C GLU A 104 -20.29 6.81 14.70
N ALA A 105 -19.21 6.03 14.60
CA ALA A 105 -19.25 4.67 14.05
C ALA A 105 -19.15 3.58 15.13
N PHE A 106 -18.47 3.84 16.25
CA PHE A 106 -18.19 2.83 17.27
C PHE A 106 -18.77 3.20 18.62
N THR A 107 -19.36 2.23 19.31
CA THR A 107 -19.86 2.41 20.67
C THR A 107 -18.77 2.50 21.72
N GLU A 108 -17.58 1.96 21.42
CA GLU A 108 -16.38 2.01 22.23
C GLU A 108 -15.14 1.98 21.32
N PRO A 109 -13.98 2.47 21.75
CA PRO A 109 -12.76 2.42 20.98
C PRO A 109 -12.36 0.98 20.63
N LEU A 110 -12.00 0.76 19.37
CA LEU A 110 -11.48 -0.51 18.90
C LEU A 110 -9.97 -0.55 19.14
N HIS A 111 -9.49 -1.60 19.77
CA HIS A 111 -8.06 -1.81 20.04
C HIS A 111 -7.53 -3.05 19.35
N THR A 112 -6.37 -2.92 18.71
CA THR A 112 -5.69 -4.03 18.03
C THR A 112 -4.22 -4.07 18.40
N VAL A 113 -3.65 -5.28 18.41
CA VAL A 113 -2.21 -5.51 18.59
C VAL A 113 -1.72 -6.45 17.50
N THR A 114 -0.75 -6.00 16.72
CA THR A 114 -0.22 -6.76 15.59
C THR A 114 1.30 -6.78 15.64
N PRO A 115 1.95 -7.95 15.66
CA PRO A 115 3.39 -8.07 15.50
C PRO A 115 3.76 -7.95 14.01
N TRP A 116 4.79 -7.16 13.73
CA TRP A 116 5.43 -7.09 12.42
C TRP A 116 6.81 -7.73 12.52
N GLU A 117 7.07 -8.75 11.75
CA GLU A 117 8.35 -9.44 11.73
C GLU A 117 9.26 -8.85 10.66
N ARG A 118 10.51 -8.59 11.03
CA ARG A 118 11.53 -8.21 10.08
C ARG A 118 11.89 -9.43 9.23
N ARG A 119 11.63 -9.34 7.94
CA ARG A 119 12.12 -10.33 7.00
C ARG A 119 13.41 -9.85 6.39
N PHE A 120 14.42 -10.68 6.51
CA PHE A 120 15.71 -10.51 5.86
C PHE A 120 15.99 -11.77 5.04
N ASP A 121 15.55 -11.74 3.80
CA ASP A 121 15.79 -12.80 2.85
C ASP A 121 16.57 -12.21 1.68
N PRO A 122 17.91 -12.40 1.64
CA PRO A 122 18.74 -11.85 0.57
C PRO A 122 18.46 -12.48 -0.79
N ASP A 123 17.86 -13.68 -0.82
CA ASP A 123 17.56 -14.41 -2.05
C ASP A 123 16.15 -14.08 -2.59
N SER A 124 15.31 -13.43 -1.79
CA SER A 124 14.01 -12.96 -2.26
C SER A 124 14.17 -11.59 -2.93
N ASP A 125 13.45 -11.37 -4.02
CA ASP A 125 13.32 -10.03 -4.60
C ASP A 125 12.55 -9.15 -3.62
N THR A 126 13.27 -8.35 -2.84
CA THR A 126 12.72 -7.45 -1.84
C THR A 126 12.37 -6.08 -2.40
N ARG A 127 12.56 -5.87 -3.71
CA ARG A 127 12.25 -4.59 -4.34
C ARG A 127 10.76 -4.30 -4.27
N HIS A 128 10.46 -3.05 -3.98
CA HIS A 128 9.10 -2.54 -4.05
C HIS A 128 8.56 -2.67 -5.48
N MET A 129 7.50 -3.44 -5.65
CA MET A 129 6.84 -3.57 -6.94
C MET A 129 5.74 -2.52 -7.06
N PHE A 130 5.81 -1.74 -8.11
CA PHE A 130 4.72 -0.84 -8.48
C PHE A 130 3.64 -1.64 -9.21
N VAL A 131 2.44 -1.65 -8.64
CA VAL A 131 1.28 -2.29 -9.28
C VAL A 131 0.50 -1.20 -10.02
N GLU A 132 0.49 -1.28 -11.32
CA GLU A 132 -0.29 -0.38 -12.16
C GLU A 132 -1.62 -1.03 -12.52
N CYS A 133 -2.71 -0.50 -11.94
CA CYS A 133 -4.06 -0.91 -12.29
C CYS A 133 -4.54 -0.09 -13.48
N ARG A 134 -4.70 -0.72 -14.63
CA ARG A 134 -5.28 -0.11 -15.83
C ARG A 134 -6.48 -0.92 -16.29
N VAL A 135 -7.46 -0.22 -16.86
CA VAL A 135 -8.53 -0.88 -17.59
C VAL A 135 -7.93 -1.47 -18.87
N GLN A 136 -7.83 -2.79 -18.91
CA GLN A 136 -7.35 -3.50 -20.09
C GLN A 136 -8.53 -3.87 -20.98
N SER A 137 -8.52 -3.39 -22.20
CA SER A 137 -9.47 -3.80 -23.24
C SER A 137 -8.98 -5.07 -23.95
N THR A 138 -8.75 -6.13 -23.17
CA THR A 138 -8.30 -7.43 -23.69
C THR A 138 -9.45 -8.41 -23.87
N ILE A 139 -10.69 -7.92 -23.81
CA ILE A 139 -11.88 -8.75 -24.05
C ILE A 139 -12.13 -8.82 -25.54
N ILE A 140 -12.10 -10.02 -26.08
CA ILE A 140 -12.43 -10.33 -27.46
C ILE A 140 -13.62 -11.27 -27.52
N ASN A 141 -14.25 -11.40 -28.66
CA ASN A 141 -15.20 -12.48 -28.88
C ASN A 141 -14.42 -13.76 -29.25
N GLY A 142 -14.54 -14.77 -28.40
CA GLY A 142 -13.97 -16.08 -28.68
C GLY A 142 -14.60 -16.76 -29.89
N PRO A 143 -14.06 -17.93 -30.31
CA PRO A 143 -14.59 -18.68 -31.46
C PRO A 143 -16.06 -19.11 -31.32
N ASP A 144 -16.53 -19.22 -30.09
CA ASP A 144 -17.91 -19.55 -29.71
C ASP A 144 -18.83 -18.32 -29.61
N GLY A 145 -18.32 -17.13 -29.95
CA GLY A 145 -19.03 -15.85 -29.84
C GLY A 145 -19.20 -15.33 -28.44
N ARG A 146 -18.57 -15.95 -27.42
CA ARG A 146 -18.64 -15.48 -26.04
C ARG A 146 -17.49 -14.51 -25.76
N PRO A 147 -17.72 -13.52 -24.89
CA PRO A 147 -16.64 -12.67 -24.41
C PRO A 147 -15.55 -13.50 -23.74
N THR A 148 -14.33 -13.39 -24.22
CA THR A 148 -13.15 -14.07 -23.71
C THR A 148 -12.07 -13.04 -23.44
N GLN A 149 -11.37 -13.15 -22.32
CA GLN A 149 -10.27 -12.28 -22.00
C GLN A 149 -8.96 -12.88 -22.51
N LEU A 150 -8.22 -12.11 -23.30
CA LEU A 150 -6.83 -12.44 -23.63
C LEU A 150 -5.95 -12.27 -22.40
N THR A 151 -5.10 -13.23 -22.17
CA THR A 151 -4.05 -13.19 -21.14
C THR A 151 -2.70 -12.87 -21.77
N PRO A 152 -1.68 -12.45 -20.98
CA PRO A 152 -0.34 -12.21 -21.50
C PRO A 152 0.31 -13.40 -22.22
N LEU A 153 -0.21 -14.62 -22.02
CA LEU A 153 0.28 -15.83 -22.68
C LEU A 153 -0.38 -16.08 -24.03
N ASP A 154 -1.45 -15.37 -24.37
CA ASP A 154 -2.17 -15.58 -25.61
C ASP A 154 -1.48 -14.85 -26.78
N PRO A 155 -1.37 -15.48 -27.94
CA PRO A 155 -0.92 -14.81 -29.16
C PRO A 155 -1.83 -13.63 -29.50
N GLY A 156 -1.25 -12.48 -29.73
CA GLY A 156 -1.99 -11.26 -30.03
C GLY A 156 -2.40 -10.43 -28.80
N TYR A 157 -1.99 -10.86 -27.60
CA TYR A 157 -2.09 -9.97 -26.44
C TYR A 157 -1.21 -8.74 -26.64
N VAL A 158 -1.78 -7.58 -26.43
CA VAL A 158 -1.05 -6.31 -26.45
C VAL A 158 -1.35 -5.54 -25.17
N ASP A 159 -0.40 -4.74 -24.72
CA ASP A 159 -0.60 -3.86 -23.58
C ASP A 159 -1.52 -2.67 -23.94
N TYR A 160 -1.79 -1.81 -22.95
CA TYR A 160 -2.60 -0.60 -23.16
C TYR A 160 -2.10 0.29 -24.31
N PHE A 161 -0.82 0.27 -24.60
CA PHE A 161 -0.22 1.06 -25.69
C PHE A 161 -0.18 0.31 -27.03
N GLY A 162 -0.81 -0.88 -27.10
CA GLY A 162 -0.81 -1.70 -28.32
C GLY A 162 0.50 -2.44 -28.56
N ARG A 163 1.37 -2.57 -27.56
CA ARG A 163 2.67 -3.23 -27.67
C ARG A 163 2.55 -4.71 -27.29
N PRO A 164 3.31 -5.60 -27.89
CA PRO A 164 3.42 -6.99 -27.45
C PRO A 164 3.81 -7.07 -25.98
N TRP A 165 3.38 -8.12 -25.30
CA TRP A 165 3.70 -8.31 -23.89
C TRP A 165 5.22 -8.43 -23.66
N ALA A 166 5.69 -7.95 -22.52
CA ALA A 166 7.12 -7.79 -22.23
C ALA A 166 7.94 -9.09 -22.33
N GLN A 167 7.35 -10.24 -22.07
CA GLN A 167 8.05 -11.52 -22.26
C GLN A 167 8.52 -11.77 -23.70
N ASN A 168 7.85 -11.14 -24.68
CA ASN A 168 8.29 -11.20 -26.07
C ASN A 168 9.38 -10.17 -26.39
N TRP A 169 9.77 -9.39 -25.41
CA TRP A 169 10.76 -8.33 -25.58
C TRP A 169 12.14 -8.74 -25.07
N GLU A 170 12.27 -9.85 -24.33
CA GLU A 170 13.57 -10.31 -23.79
C GLU A 170 14.62 -10.40 -24.88
N GLU A 171 14.28 -10.99 -26.01
CA GLU A 171 15.17 -11.05 -27.17
C GLU A 171 15.57 -9.67 -27.70
N HIS A 172 14.68 -8.68 -27.60
CA HIS A 172 14.96 -7.32 -28.04
C HIS A 172 15.82 -6.56 -27.06
N PHE A 173 15.65 -6.78 -25.75
CA PHE A 173 16.52 -6.19 -24.74
C PHE A 173 17.96 -6.73 -24.85
N GLU A 174 18.12 -8.02 -25.08
CA GLU A 174 19.42 -8.62 -25.31
C GLU A 174 20.12 -8.10 -26.58
N GLN A 175 19.34 -7.69 -27.57
CA GLN A 175 19.83 -7.10 -28.81
C GLN A 175 20.06 -5.58 -28.75
N GLY A 176 19.84 -4.95 -27.58
CA GLY A 176 20.01 -3.50 -27.40
C GLY A 176 18.93 -2.66 -28.10
N TRP A 177 17.74 -3.21 -28.26
CA TRP A 177 16.61 -2.50 -28.84
C TRP A 177 16.07 -1.41 -27.92
N GLU A 178 16.32 -0.16 -28.26
CA GLU A 178 16.01 0.97 -27.35
C GLU A 178 14.63 1.59 -27.57
N LYS A 179 13.99 1.41 -28.72
CA LYS A 179 12.68 1.98 -28.98
C LYS A 179 12.02 1.36 -30.21
N PRO A 180 10.68 1.09 -30.20
CA PRO A 180 9.97 0.83 -31.46
C PRO A 180 10.11 2.05 -32.37
N ALA A 181 10.40 1.83 -33.62
CA ALA A 181 10.32 2.89 -34.62
C ALA A 181 8.88 3.42 -34.66
N GLU A 182 8.71 4.73 -34.60
CA GLU A 182 7.42 5.42 -34.75
C GLU A 182 6.77 5.11 -36.11
#